data_518c1ebeb87654550ecac88d3c255c1f
#
_entry.id   518c1ebeb87654550ecac88d3c255c1f
#
_cell.length_a   1.000
_cell.length_b   1.000
_cell.length_c   1.000
_cell.angle_alpha   90.00
_cell.angle_beta   90.00
_cell.angle_gamma   90.00
#
_symmetry.space_group_name_H-M   'P 1'
#
loop_
_entity.id
_entity.type
_entity.pdbx_description
1 polymer ?
#
loop_
_entity_poly.entity_id
_entity_poly.type
_entity_poly.pdbx_seq_one_letter_code
_entity_poly.pdbx_strand_id
1 'polypeptide(L)'
;MTNAVEVRHLSKSIEGSPILNDICMNVRQGEVYGFLGANDAGKTSLMKTLYHIIFPDTGTVCLLGETINKGNNPVFSRIGSIIESPVFYSHLSAYENMELHCRYMGAGYENIKESLSLLGIAETGNKAVGKFSLGMKQRLALARALLTKPDLLILDEPINGLDPQGIIEVRELLLRINHEYRTSILISSHILDELSKIADTIGIINHGTMLAEISMKELTAKGTDLESYYLGLLGGGGKNVESYPHGN
;
A
#
# COMPACT_ATOMS: atom_id res chain seq x y z
N MET A 1 5.03 -10.31 -18.55
CA MET A 1 5.18 -10.27 -17.06
C MET A 1 3.78 -10.15 -16.49
N THR A 2 3.48 -10.85 -15.41
CA THR A 2 2.16 -10.80 -14.77
C THR A 2 2.10 -9.64 -13.80
N ASN A 3 0.93 -8.97 -13.71
CA ASN A 3 0.72 -7.87 -12.78
C ASN A 3 0.15 -8.40 -11.45
N ALA A 4 0.63 -7.82 -10.33
CA ALA A 4 0.03 -8.02 -9.01
C ALA A 4 -1.20 -7.13 -8.81
N VAL A 5 -1.16 -5.91 -9.38
CA VAL A 5 -2.30 -4.98 -9.41
C VAL A 5 -2.42 -4.46 -10.83
N GLU A 6 -3.63 -4.47 -11.36
CA GLU A 6 -3.96 -3.83 -12.64
C GLU A 6 -5.26 -3.05 -12.48
N VAL A 7 -5.20 -1.76 -12.77
CA VAL A 7 -6.34 -0.84 -12.72
C VAL A 7 -6.53 -0.24 -14.10
N ARG A 8 -7.73 -0.30 -14.63
CA ARG A 8 -8.07 0.21 -15.96
C ARG A 8 -9.28 1.15 -15.90
N HIS A 9 -9.08 2.39 -16.31
CA HIS A 9 -10.12 3.42 -16.48
C HIS A 9 -11.03 3.58 -15.26
N LEU A 10 -10.44 3.50 -14.07
CA LEU A 10 -11.16 3.49 -12.81
C LEU A 10 -11.54 4.91 -12.42
N SER A 11 -12.85 5.14 -12.24
CA SER A 11 -13.38 6.39 -11.74
C SER A 11 -14.30 6.17 -10.54
N LYS A 12 -14.30 7.14 -9.61
CA LYS A 12 -15.15 7.15 -8.43
C LYS A 12 -15.54 8.55 -8.05
N SER A 13 -16.85 8.74 -7.83
CA SER A 13 -17.41 9.95 -7.22
C SER A 13 -18.06 9.62 -5.88
N ILE A 14 -18.01 10.55 -4.94
CA ILE A 14 -18.70 10.49 -3.64
C ILE A 14 -19.52 11.76 -3.52
N GLU A 15 -20.84 11.63 -3.29
CA GLU A 15 -21.79 12.75 -3.20
C GLU A 15 -21.68 13.73 -4.39
N GLY A 16 -21.47 13.20 -5.59
CA GLY A 16 -21.34 13.98 -6.82
C GLY A 16 -19.97 14.61 -7.07
N SER A 17 -19.04 14.53 -6.10
CA SER A 17 -17.68 15.03 -6.24
C SER A 17 -16.75 13.93 -6.77
N PRO A 18 -16.02 14.14 -7.89
CA PRO A 18 -15.07 13.14 -8.41
C PRO A 18 -13.87 13.02 -7.46
N ILE A 19 -13.60 11.81 -7.00
CA ILE A 19 -12.47 11.49 -6.09
C ILE A 19 -11.36 10.77 -6.84
N LEU A 20 -11.73 9.91 -7.81
CA LEU A 20 -10.80 9.25 -8.73
C LEU A 20 -11.32 9.46 -10.14
N ASN A 21 -10.43 9.82 -11.06
CA ASN A 21 -10.78 10.16 -12.43
C ASN A 21 -9.87 9.43 -13.40
N ASP A 22 -10.41 8.45 -14.10
CA ASP A 22 -9.76 7.68 -15.16
C ASP A 22 -8.39 7.11 -14.76
N ILE A 23 -8.29 6.51 -13.58
CA ILE A 23 -7.05 5.93 -13.08
C ILE A 23 -6.69 4.68 -13.87
N CYS A 24 -5.48 4.67 -14.44
CA CYS A 24 -4.83 3.50 -15.00
C CYS A 24 -3.48 3.31 -14.30
N MET A 25 -3.22 2.11 -13.77
CA MET A 25 -1.94 1.78 -13.13
C MET A 25 -1.65 0.29 -13.17
N ASN A 26 -0.37 -0.07 -13.13
CA ASN A 26 0.08 -1.45 -13.12
C ASN A 26 1.20 -1.65 -12.11
N VAL A 27 1.03 -2.61 -11.18
CA VAL A 27 2.09 -3.07 -10.27
C VAL A 27 2.52 -4.46 -10.73
N ARG A 28 3.78 -4.64 -11.06
CA ARG A 28 4.31 -5.95 -11.49
C ARG A 28 4.45 -6.90 -10.31
N GLN A 29 4.39 -8.20 -10.57
CA GLN A 29 4.67 -9.17 -9.51
C GLN A 29 6.12 -9.05 -9.00
N GLY A 30 6.27 -9.02 -7.67
CA GLY A 30 7.55 -8.86 -6.99
C GLY A 30 8.13 -7.46 -7.02
N GLU A 31 7.36 -6.46 -7.46
CA GLU A 31 7.74 -5.04 -7.49
C GLU A 31 7.34 -4.33 -6.20
N VAL A 32 8.13 -3.36 -5.79
CA VAL A 32 7.74 -2.34 -4.81
C VAL A 32 7.29 -1.10 -5.58
N TYR A 33 5.99 -0.84 -5.55
CA TYR A 33 5.38 0.31 -6.21
C TYR A 33 5.02 1.39 -5.18
N GLY A 34 5.65 2.54 -5.29
CA GLY A 34 5.38 3.71 -4.47
C GLY A 34 4.23 4.54 -5.08
N PHE A 35 3.24 4.89 -4.28
CA PHE A 35 2.12 5.73 -4.69
C PHE A 35 2.21 7.08 -4.00
N LEU A 36 2.72 8.07 -4.72
CA LEU A 36 3.05 9.40 -4.23
C LEU A 36 1.95 10.40 -4.49
N GLY A 37 1.62 11.22 -3.52
CA GLY A 37 0.68 12.33 -3.67
C GLY A 37 0.47 13.08 -2.37
N ALA A 38 0.01 14.32 -2.46
CA ALA A 38 -0.37 15.11 -1.30
C ALA A 38 -1.49 14.45 -0.47
N ASN A 39 -1.74 14.95 0.73
CA ASN A 39 -2.96 14.58 1.45
C ASN A 39 -4.16 14.96 0.59
N ASP A 40 -5.20 14.14 0.63
CA ASP A 40 -6.43 14.28 -0.16
C ASP A 40 -6.26 14.14 -1.69
N ALA A 41 -5.08 13.70 -2.18
CA ALA A 41 -4.86 13.43 -3.60
C ALA A 41 -5.66 12.23 -4.15
N GLY A 42 -6.29 11.41 -3.30
CA GLY A 42 -7.05 10.22 -3.71
C GLY A 42 -6.38 8.88 -3.38
N LYS A 43 -5.20 8.87 -2.73
CA LYS A 43 -4.43 7.64 -2.42
C LYS A 43 -5.25 6.62 -1.65
N THR A 44 -5.78 7.00 -0.49
CA THR A 44 -6.62 6.14 0.37
C THR A 44 -7.89 5.68 -0.36
N SER A 45 -8.50 6.55 -1.15
CA SER A 45 -9.71 6.21 -1.94
C SER A 45 -9.41 5.15 -3.00
N LEU A 46 -8.27 5.24 -3.67
CA LEU A 46 -7.83 4.20 -4.60
C LEU A 46 -7.63 2.87 -3.85
N MET A 47 -6.90 2.85 -2.74
CA MET A 47 -6.64 1.63 -1.97
C MET A 47 -7.94 1.00 -1.43
N LYS A 48 -8.89 1.82 -0.95
CA LYS A 48 -10.24 1.36 -0.58
C LYS A 48 -10.97 0.74 -1.77
N THR A 49 -10.79 1.28 -2.96
CA THR A 49 -11.42 0.76 -4.18
C THR A 49 -10.78 -0.55 -4.63
N LEU A 50 -9.46 -0.71 -4.51
CA LEU A 50 -8.76 -1.98 -4.78
C LEU A 50 -9.31 -3.11 -3.89
N TYR A 51 -9.61 -2.80 -2.64
CA TYR A 51 -10.15 -3.76 -1.66
C TYR A 51 -11.69 -3.89 -1.70
N HIS A 52 -12.35 -3.19 -2.64
CA HIS A 52 -13.82 -3.12 -2.72
C HIS A 52 -14.50 -2.69 -1.40
N ILE A 53 -13.81 -1.93 -0.54
CA ILE A 53 -14.43 -1.21 0.58
C ILE A 53 -15.36 -0.13 0.02
N ILE A 54 -14.93 0.55 -1.05
CA ILE A 54 -15.78 1.38 -1.90
C ILE A 54 -15.76 0.82 -3.33
N PHE A 55 -16.93 0.79 -3.96
CA PHE A 55 -17.02 0.28 -5.35
C PHE A 55 -16.75 1.39 -6.34
N PRO A 56 -15.99 1.13 -7.43
CA PRO A 56 -15.81 2.08 -8.51
C PRO A 56 -17.15 2.35 -9.22
N ASP A 57 -17.27 3.53 -9.82
CA ASP A 57 -18.41 3.86 -10.68
C ASP A 57 -18.18 3.31 -12.09
N THR A 58 -16.92 3.37 -12.58
CA THR A 58 -16.48 2.79 -13.84
C THR A 58 -15.10 2.15 -13.69
N GLY A 59 -14.69 1.39 -14.71
CA GLY A 59 -13.39 0.75 -14.76
C GLY A 59 -13.34 -0.62 -14.10
N THR A 60 -12.15 -1.21 -14.10
CA THR A 60 -11.91 -2.55 -13.57
C THR A 60 -10.67 -2.60 -12.70
N VAL A 61 -10.69 -3.49 -11.71
CA VAL A 61 -9.56 -3.84 -10.85
C VAL A 61 -9.28 -5.32 -10.99
N CYS A 62 -8.01 -5.66 -11.20
CA CYS A 62 -7.54 -7.03 -11.18
C CYS A 62 -6.39 -7.13 -10.16
N LEU A 63 -6.49 -8.07 -9.21
CA LEU A 63 -5.47 -8.33 -8.20
C LEU A 63 -4.97 -9.77 -8.34
N LEU A 64 -3.65 -9.95 -8.44
CA LEU A 64 -2.98 -11.24 -8.60
C LEU A 64 -3.57 -12.09 -9.75
N GLY A 65 -4.03 -11.42 -10.83
CA GLY A 65 -4.63 -12.05 -12.01
C GLY A 65 -6.14 -12.31 -11.90
N GLU A 66 -6.78 -11.99 -10.77
CA GLU A 66 -8.21 -12.15 -10.56
C GLU A 66 -8.96 -10.81 -10.64
N THR A 67 -9.97 -10.72 -11.51
CA THR A 67 -10.83 -9.53 -11.59
C THR A 67 -11.71 -9.43 -10.34
N ILE A 68 -11.66 -8.30 -9.67
CA ILE A 68 -12.43 -8.06 -8.44
C ILE A 68 -13.86 -7.68 -8.79
N ASN A 69 -14.81 -8.40 -8.20
CA ASN A 69 -16.23 -8.24 -8.43
C ASN A 69 -16.99 -7.98 -7.11
N LYS A 70 -18.25 -7.54 -7.22
CA LYS A 70 -19.12 -7.45 -6.04
C LYS A 70 -19.34 -8.85 -5.47
N GLY A 71 -19.06 -9.01 -4.19
CA GLY A 71 -19.23 -10.28 -3.46
C GLY A 71 -17.92 -10.87 -2.96
N ASN A 72 -17.88 -12.20 -2.83
CA ASN A 72 -16.71 -12.89 -2.31
C ASN A 72 -15.60 -12.96 -3.36
N ASN A 73 -14.41 -12.47 -2.99
CA ASN A 73 -13.21 -12.51 -3.81
C ASN A 73 -12.13 -13.29 -3.05
N PRO A 74 -11.92 -14.58 -3.34
CA PRO A 74 -10.96 -15.44 -2.63
C PRO A 74 -9.54 -14.89 -2.61
N VAL A 75 -9.16 -14.10 -3.61
CA VAL A 75 -7.84 -13.47 -3.72
C VAL A 75 -7.48 -12.63 -2.49
N PHE A 76 -8.46 -12.08 -1.77
CA PHE A 76 -8.19 -11.27 -0.57
C PHE A 76 -7.50 -12.05 0.56
N SER A 77 -7.62 -13.38 0.60
CA SER A 77 -6.87 -14.21 1.56
C SER A 77 -5.35 -14.22 1.31
N ARG A 78 -4.92 -13.82 0.10
CA ARG A 78 -3.52 -13.72 -0.34
C ARG A 78 -2.98 -12.30 -0.27
N ILE A 79 -3.76 -11.35 0.26
CA ILE A 79 -3.42 -9.94 0.30
C ILE A 79 -3.38 -9.47 1.75
N GLY A 80 -2.25 -8.91 2.17
CA GLY A 80 -2.14 -8.18 3.43
C GLY A 80 -2.39 -6.69 3.22
N SER A 81 -3.09 -6.04 4.14
CA SER A 81 -3.36 -4.61 3.98
C SER A 81 -3.32 -3.80 5.26
N ILE A 82 -2.93 -2.55 5.10
CA ILE A 82 -3.19 -1.46 6.05
C ILE A 82 -3.86 -0.36 5.23
N ILE A 83 -5.11 -0.07 5.54
CA ILE A 83 -5.88 1.00 4.89
C ILE A 83 -6.43 1.88 6.00
N GLU A 84 -6.07 3.16 5.98
CA GLU A 84 -6.33 4.14 7.05
C GLU A 84 -5.67 3.77 8.40
N SER A 85 -6.14 4.40 9.48
CA SER A 85 -5.61 4.13 10.82
C SER A 85 -6.01 2.73 11.31
N PRO A 86 -5.06 1.95 11.81
CA PRO A 86 -5.36 0.60 12.28
C PRO A 86 -6.25 0.61 13.51
N VAL A 87 -7.37 -0.10 13.43
CA VAL A 87 -8.30 -0.31 14.53
C VAL A 87 -8.05 -1.67 15.17
N PHE A 88 -8.00 -1.67 16.51
CA PHE A 88 -7.84 -2.87 17.32
C PHE A 88 -8.81 -2.86 18.50
N TYR A 89 -9.08 -4.03 19.04
CA TYR A 89 -9.79 -4.16 20.32
C TYR A 89 -8.86 -3.70 21.43
N SER A 90 -9.13 -2.52 21.96
CA SER A 90 -8.24 -1.79 22.86
C SER A 90 -7.99 -2.49 24.20
N HIS A 91 -8.93 -3.32 24.65
CA HIS A 91 -8.84 -4.09 25.90
C HIS A 91 -8.09 -5.41 25.75
N LEU A 92 -7.86 -5.88 24.52
CA LEU A 92 -7.12 -7.11 24.23
C LEU A 92 -5.63 -6.82 24.06
N SER A 93 -4.79 -7.83 24.30
CA SER A 93 -3.35 -7.83 23.99
C SER A 93 -3.10 -7.88 22.48
N ALA A 94 -1.84 -7.69 22.07
CA ALA A 94 -1.45 -7.88 20.67
C ALA A 94 -1.77 -9.30 20.19
N TYR A 95 -1.41 -10.31 20.97
CA TYR A 95 -1.64 -11.71 20.62
C TYR A 95 -3.12 -12.02 20.44
N GLU A 96 -3.99 -11.61 21.37
CA GLU A 96 -5.44 -11.83 21.28
C GLU A 96 -6.08 -11.11 20.10
N ASN A 97 -5.62 -9.89 19.75
CA ASN A 97 -6.05 -9.21 18.53
C ASN A 97 -5.67 -10.00 17.26
N MET A 98 -4.47 -10.61 17.23
CA MET A 98 -4.01 -11.43 16.12
C MET A 98 -4.81 -12.75 16.03
N GLU A 99 -5.09 -13.43 17.16
CA GLU A 99 -5.96 -14.62 17.20
C GLU A 99 -7.35 -14.31 16.64
N LEU A 100 -7.91 -13.18 17.04
CA LEU A 100 -9.24 -12.77 16.55
C LEU A 100 -9.21 -12.53 15.04
N HIS A 101 -8.13 -11.91 14.53
CA HIS A 101 -7.95 -11.73 13.09
C HIS A 101 -7.82 -13.07 12.36
N CYS A 102 -7.06 -14.04 12.88
CA CYS A 102 -6.99 -15.40 12.33
C CYS A 102 -8.38 -16.03 12.21
N ARG A 103 -9.21 -15.91 13.23
CA ARG A 103 -10.59 -16.42 13.19
C ARG A 103 -11.43 -15.81 12.08
N TYR A 104 -11.32 -14.49 11.87
CA TYR A 104 -12.03 -13.81 10.78
C TYR A 104 -11.55 -14.24 9.40
N MET A 105 -10.25 -14.46 9.26
CA MET A 105 -9.63 -14.87 7.99
C MET A 105 -9.69 -16.37 7.74
N GLY A 106 -10.13 -17.19 8.70
CA GLY A 106 -10.05 -18.65 8.61
C GLY A 106 -8.62 -19.17 8.56
N ALA A 107 -7.65 -18.40 9.12
CA ALA A 107 -6.22 -18.72 9.14
C ALA A 107 -5.81 -19.43 10.44
N GLY A 108 -4.71 -20.19 10.39
CA GLY A 108 -4.13 -20.79 11.59
C GLY A 108 -3.39 -19.76 12.47
N TYR A 109 -3.07 -20.16 13.70
CA TYR A 109 -2.42 -19.29 14.70
C TYR A 109 -0.89 -19.41 14.72
N GLU A 110 -0.32 -20.33 13.96
CA GLU A 110 1.10 -20.71 13.97
C GLU A 110 2.04 -19.55 13.66
N ASN A 111 1.62 -18.61 12.81
CA ASN A 111 2.43 -17.46 12.39
C ASN A 111 2.35 -16.25 13.34
N ILE A 112 1.48 -16.26 14.38
CA ILE A 112 1.24 -15.07 15.22
C ILE A 112 2.54 -14.63 15.92
N LYS A 113 3.22 -15.57 16.57
CA LYS A 113 4.47 -15.26 17.31
C LYS A 113 5.56 -14.74 16.38
N GLU A 114 5.72 -15.38 15.21
CA GLU A 114 6.68 -14.95 14.20
C GLU A 114 6.39 -13.51 13.74
N SER A 115 5.13 -13.23 13.35
CA SER A 115 4.72 -11.89 12.89
C SER A 115 4.91 -10.80 13.95
N LEU A 116 4.59 -11.07 15.22
CA LEU A 116 4.81 -10.14 16.32
C LEU A 116 6.31 -9.90 16.59
N SER A 117 7.13 -10.96 16.48
CA SER A 117 8.58 -10.85 16.66
C SER A 117 9.26 -10.07 15.55
N LEU A 118 8.84 -10.25 14.30
CA LEU A 118 9.33 -9.50 13.13
C LEU A 118 9.20 -7.98 13.32
N LEU A 119 8.15 -7.54 14.01
CA LEU A 119 7.86 -6.13 14.26
C LEU A 119 8.32 -5.64 15.66
N GLY A 120 9.05 -6.47 16.41
CA GLY A 120 9.59 -6.09 17.72
C GLY A 120 8.52 -5.84 18.79
N ILE A 121 7.35 -6.45 18.68
CA ILE A 121 6.24 -6.28 19.65
C ILE A 121 5.83 -7.58 20.36
N ALA A 122 6.58 -8.67 20.17
CA ALA A 122 6.31 -9.93 20.87
C ALA A 122 6.42 -9.82 22.40
N GLU A 123 7.35 -9.00 22.89
CA GLU A 123 7.62 -8.80 24.31
C GLU A 123 6.56 -7.96 25.04
N THR A 124 5.52 -7.52 24.36
CA THR A 124 4.43 -6.74 24.98
C THR A 124 3.56 -7.58 25.92
N GLY A 125 3.65 -8.90 25.82
CA GLY A 125 2.92 -9.85 26.66
C GLY A 125 1.41 -9.58 26.68
N ASN A 126 0.84 -9.52 27.90
CA ASN A 126 -0.60 -9.28 28.10
C ASN A 126 -0.96 -7.77 28.16
N LYS A 127 -0.06 -6.87 27.75
CA LYS A 127 -0.37 -5.43 27.73
C LYS A 127 -1.48 -5.14 26.73
N ALA A 128 -2.57 -4.53 27.19
CA ALA A 128 -3.69 -4.14 26.35
C ALA A 128 -3.27 -3.13 25.26
N VAL A 129 -3.71 -3.33 24.02
CA VAL A 129 -3.38 -2.50 22.84
C VAL A 129 -3.82 -1.04 23.03
N GLY A 130 -4.84 -0.79 23.84
CA GLY A 130 -5.24 0.57 24.23
C GLY A 130 -4.11 1.38 24.89
N LYS A 131 -3.11 0.72 25.50
CA LYS A 131 -1.93 1.34 26.13
C LYS A 131 -0.70 1.41 25.20
N PHE A 132 -0.85 1.01 23.92
CA PHE A 132 0.22 1.09 22.94
C PHE A 132 0.38 2.53 22.44
N SER A 133 1.64 2.92 22.17
CA SER A 133 1.91 4.14 21.40
C SER A 133 1.38 3.99 19.96
N LEU A 134 1.29 5.09 19.23
CA LEU A 134 0.89 5.06 17.82
C LEU A 134 1.82 4.16 17.02
N GLY A 135 3.14 4.27 17.22
CA GLY A 135 4.14 3.43 16.55
C GLY A 135 3.97 1.93 16.87
N MET A 136 3.65 1.57 18.12
CA MET A 136 3.36 0.17 18.49
C MET A 136 2.09 -0.35 17.80
N LYS A 137 1.06 0.48 17.66
CA LYS A 137 -0.16 0.12 16.91
C LYS A 137 0.12 -0.06 15.44
N GLN A 138 0.97 0.79 14.86
CA GLN A 138 1.40 0.67 13.46
C GLN A 138 2.19 -0.63 13.22
N ARG A 139 3.13 -0.96 14.12
CA ARG A 139 3.85 -2.24 14.08
C ARG A 139 2.90 -3.43 14.19
N LEU A 140 1.88 -3.36 15.04
CA LEU A 140 0.85 -4.42 15.16
C LEU A 140 0.03 -4.54 13.88
N ALA A 141 -0.29 -3.43 13.20
CA ALA A 141 -0.99 -3.45 11.92
C ALA A 141 -0.15 -4.12 10.82
N LEU A 142 1.14 -3.82 10.77
CA LEU A 142 2.07 -4.50 9.86
C LEU A 142 2.18 -6.00 10.18
N ALA A 143 2.31 -6.37 11.47
CA ALA A 143 2.32 -7.77 11.88
C ALA A 143 1.05 -8.50 11.42
N ARG A 144 -0.11 -7.84 11.55
CA ARG A 144 -1.40 -8.37 11.08
C ARG A 144 -1.45 -8.54 9.57
N ALA A 145 -0.94 -7.57 8.82
CA ALA A 145 -0.90 -7.63 7.36
C ALA A 145 0.02 -8.75 6.84
N LEU A 146 1.07 -9.09 7.58
CA LEU A 146 2.04 -10.14 7.22
C LEU A 146 1.66 -11.54 7.69
N LEU A 147 0.63 -11.66 8.54
CA LEU A 147 0.27 -12.90 9.23
C LEU A 147 0.02 -14.09 8.29
N THR A 148 -0.61 -13.85 7.15
CA THR A 148 -0.95 -14.87 6.15
C THR A 148 0.15 -15.11 5.11
N LYS A 149 1.33 -14.51 5.25
CA LYS A 149 2.43 -14.53 4.27
C LYS A 149 1.91 -14.17 2.86
N PRO A 150 1.41 -12.94 2.69
CA PRO A 150 0.68 -12.53 1.48
C PRO A 150 1.57 -12.43 0.24
N ASP A 151 0.98 -12.64 -0.94
CA ASP A 151 1.63 -12.42 -2.24
C ASP A 151 1.64 -10.93 -2.63
N LEU A 152 0.71 -10.15 -2.05
CA LEU A 152 0.57 -8.71 -2.27
C LEU A 152 0.32 -7.99 -0.94
N LEU A 153 1.07 -6.92 -0.69
CA LEU A 153 0.83 -5.96 0.39
C LEU A 153 0.29 -4.65 -0.19
N ILE A 154 -0.82 -4.16 0.39
CA ILE A 154 -1.39 -2.83 0.08
C ILE A 154 -1.33 -2.00 1.35
N LEU A 155 -0.44 -1.01 1.39
CA LEU A 155 -0.08 -0.28 2.60
C LEU A 155 -0.33 1.22 2.41
N ASP A 156 -1.34 1.74 3.11
CA ASP A 156 -1.66 3.17 3.11
C ASP A 156 -0.93 3.88 4.25
N GLU A 157 0.06 4.70 3.90
CA GLU A 157 0.88 5.49 4.82
C GLU A 157 1.44 4.66 6.01
N PRO A 158 2.08 3.49 5.79
CA PRO A 158 2.41 2.53 6.86
C PRO A 158 3.46 3.03 7.85
N ILE A 159 4.20 4.06 7.52
CA ILE A 159 5.28 4.64 8.35
C ILE A 159 4.81 5.87 9.16
N ASN A 160 3.56 6.31 8.97
CA ASN A 160 3.04 7.46 9.71
C ASN A 160 3.01 7.19 11.22
N GLY A 161 3.53 8.16 11.99
CA GLY A 161 3.56 8.09 13.45
C GLY A 161 4.67 7.21 14.03
N LEU A 162 5.59 6.71 13.19
CA LEU A 162 6.83 6.09 13.64
C LEU A 162 7.89 7.15 13.91
N ASP A 163 8.79 6.85 14.83
CA ASP A 163 10.03 7.60 15.01
C ASP A 163 11.03 7.28 13.87
N PRO A 164 12.10 8.08 13.69
CA PRO A 164 13.05 7.87 12.60
C PRO A 164 13.66 6.47 12.56
N GLN A 165 13.94 5.87 13.73
CA GLN A 165 14.46 4.52 13.81
C GLN A 165 13.42 3.50 13.36
N GLY A 166 12.16 3.66 13.76
CA GLY A 166 11.05 2.81 13.34
C GLY A 166 10.77 2.86 11.84
N ILE A 167 10.95 4.03 11.21
CA ILE A 167 10.84 4.18 9.75
C ILE A 167 11.91 3.33 9.05
N ILE A 168 13.17 3.41 9.51
CA ILE A 168 14.27 2.61 8.95
C ILE A 168 13.98 1.11 9.08
N GLU A 169 13.59 0.66 10.27
CA GLU A 169 13.30 -0.75 10.54
C GLU A 169 12.16 -1.29 9.67
N VAL A 170 11.06 -0.54 9.52
CA VAL A 170 9.93 -0.93 8.67
C VAL A 170 10.36 -0.97 7.20
N ARG A 171 11.14 0.01 6.73
CA ARG A 171 11.66 0.02 5.37
C ARG A 171 12.51 -1.21 5.07
N GLU A 172 13.48 -1.52 5.94
CA GLU A 172 14.34 -2.70 5.79
C GLU A 172 13.54 -4.00 5.81
N LEU A 173 12.52 -4.09 6.68
CA LEU A 173 11.61 -5.22 6.73
C LEU A 173 10.85 -5.39 5.40
N LEU A 174 10.26 -4.33 4.85
CA LEU A 174 9.51 -4.39 3.59
C LEU A 174 10.41 -4.80 2.42
N LEU A 175 11.63 -4.24 2.34
CA LEU A 175 12.62 -4.64 1.33
C LEU A 175 13.02 -6.11 1.46
N ARG A 176 13.25 -6.59 2.69
CA ARG A 176 13.56 -7.99 2.96
C ARG A 176 12.42 -8.91 2.52
N ILE A 177 11.17 -8.59 2.89
CA ILE A 177 9.99 -9.36 2.51
C ILE A 177 9.83 -9.41 0.99
N ASN A 178 9.98 -8.29 0.32
CA ASN A 178 9.93 -8.24 -1.14
C ASN A 178 11.02 -9.13 -1.77
N HIS A 179 12.26 -9.03 -1.29
CA HIS A 179 13.37 -9.77 -1.85
C HIS A 179 13.32 -11.28 -1.57
N GLU A 180 13.03 -11.68 -0.30
CA GLU A 180 13.05 -13.07 0.13
C GLU A 180 11.82 -13.85 -0.31
N TYR A 181 10.63 -13.24 -0.23
CA TYR A 181 9.35 -13.92 -0.51
C TYR A 181 8.73 -13.52 -1.84
N ARG A 182 9.35 -12.57 -2.56
CA ARG A 182 8.82 -12.02 -3.82
C ARG A 182 7.42 -11.42 -3.66
N THR A 183 7.07 -10.99 -2.45
CA THR A 183 5.82 -10.29 -2.17
C THR A 183 5.80 -8.95 -2.93
N SER A 184 4.76 -8.73 -3.71
CA SER A 184 4.54 -7.42 -4.36
C SER A 184 4.07 -6.41 -3.33
N ILE A 185 4.53 -5.16 -3.41
CA ILE A 185 4.17 -4.14 -2.43
C ILE A 185 3.66 -2.89 -3.14
N LEU A 186 2.42 -2.50 -2.85
CA LEU A 186 1.88 -1.18 -3.17
C LEU A 186 1.85 -0.36 -1.89
N ILE A 187 2.66 0.69 -1.82
CA ILE A 187 2.81 1.53 -0.63
C ILE A 187 2.51 2.99 -0.97
N SER A 188 1.58 3.63 -0.25
CA SER A 188 1.36 5.06 -0.36
C SER A 188 2.24 5.84 0.61
N SER A 189 2.67 7.00 0.20
CA SER A 189 3.28 8.00 1.07
C SER A 189 3.16 9.41 0.47
N HIS A 190 3.25 10.40 1.33
CA HIS A 190 3.47 11.80 0.96
C HIS A 190 4.94 12.24 1.15
N ILE A 191 5.80 11.32 1.64
CA ILE A 191 7.23 11.57 1.92
C ILE A 191 8.05 11.00 0.77
N LEU A 192 8.52 11.87 -0.12
CA LEU A 192 9.27 11.51 -1.32
C LEU A 192 10.55 10.72 -1.00
N ASP A 193 11.33 11.21 -0.02
CA ASP A 193 12.61 10.63 0.37
C ASP A 193 12.46 9.15 0.82
N GLU A 194 11.38 8.80 1.51
CA GLU A 194 11.16 7.42 1.93
C GLU A 194 10.75 6.51 0.77
N LEU A 195 9.91 6.99 -0.15
CA LEU A 195 9.56 6.21 -1.34
C LEU A 195 10.75 6.01 -2.28
N SER A 196 11.60 7.02 -2.44
CA SER A 196 12.79 6.93 -3.30
C SER A 196 13.78 5.85 -2.86
N LYS A 197 13.77 5.50 -1.56
CA LYS A 197 14.67 4.49 -0.96
C LYS A 197 14.16 3.05 -1.10
N ILE A 198 12.88 2.86 -1.41
CA ILE A 198 12.27 1.53 -1.39
C ILE A 198 11.62 1.14 -2.73
N ALA A 199 11.06 2.09 -3.47
CA ALA A 199 10.25 1.79 -4.64
C ALA A 199 11.08 1.51 -5.89
N ASP A 200 10.62 0.57 -6.71
CA ASP A 200 11.12 0.33 -8.06
C ASP A 200 10.45 1.27 -9.07
N THR A 201 9.16 1.49 -8.89
CA THR A 201 8.32 2.39 -9.71
C THR A 201 7.54 3.34 -8.80
N ILE A 202 7.37 4.57 -9.23
CA ILE A 202 6.57 5.59 -8.55
C ILE A 202 5.40 6.01 -9.43
N GLY A 203 4.18 5.83 -8.92
CA GLY A 203 2.97 6.45 -9.46
C GLY A 203 2.68 7.76 -8.73
N ILE A 204 2.46 8.83 -9.46
CA ILE A 204 2.17 10.16 -8.90
C ILE A 204 0.71 10.51 -9.16
N ILE A 205 -0.03 10.75 -8.08
CA ILE A 205 -1.44 11.16 -8.14
C ILE A 205 -1.63 12.57 -7.60
N ASN A 206 -2.50 13.33 -8.25
CA ASN A 206 -2.93 14.63 -7.78
C ASN A 206 -4.41 14.86 -8.12
N HIS A 207 -5.20 15.30 -7.14
CA HIS A 207 -6.64 15.53 -7.31
C HIS A 207 -7.38 14.39 -8.03
N GLY A 208 -7.11 13.16 -7.63
CA GLY A 208 -7.77 11.97 -8.16
C GLY A 208 -7.34 11.56 -9.58
N THR A 209 -6.30 12.16 -10.14
CA THR A 209 -5.80 11.85 -11.49
C THR A 209 -4.33 11.43 -11.44
N MET A 210 -3.96 10.39 -12.18
CA MET A 210 -2.57 10.00 -12.34
C MET A 210 -1.84 11.05 -13.20
N LEU A 211 -0.79 11.64 -12.64
CA LEU A 211 0.06 12.60 -13.36
C LEU A 211 1.18 11.90 -14.12
N ALA A 212 1.76 10.87 -13.51
CA ALA A 212 2.86 10.11 -14.11
C ALA A 212 3.03 8.74 -13.43
N GLU A 213 3.66 7.84 -14.14
CA GLU A 213 4.22 6.59 -13.63
C GLU A 213 5.66 6.50 -14.16
N ILE A 214 6.65 6.35 -13.28
CA ILE A 214 8.06 6.35 -13.65
C ILE A 214 8.85 5.31 -12.86
N SER A 215 9.72 4.58 -13.56
CA SER A 215 10.70 3.69 -12.91
C SER A 215 11.81 4.52 -12.27
N MET A 216 12.19 4.17 -11.03
CA MET A 216 13.32 4.81 -10.34
C MET A 216 14.65 4.64 -11.10
N LYS A 217 14.81 3.53 -11.83
CA LYS A 217 15.96 3.30 -12.71
C LYS A 217 16.01 4.32 -13.86
N GLU A 218 14.87 4.60 -14.48
CA GLU A 218 14.79 5.59 -15.57
C GLU A 218 15.03 7.00 -15.05
N LEU A 219 14.49 7.33 -13.85
CA LEU A 219 14.70 8.62 -13.23
C LEU A 219 16.19 8.87 -12.93
N THR A 220 16.84 7.87 -12.34
CA THR A 220 18.29 7.90 -12.06
C THR A 220 19.12 7.99 -13.34
N ALA A 221 18.75 7.25 -14.39
CA ALA A 221 19.45 7.30 -15.68
C ALA A 221 19.35 8.67 -16.35
N LYS A 222 18.26 9.43 -16.10
CA LYS A 222 18.09 10.82 -16.55
C LYS A 222 18.84 11.84 -15.70
N GLY A 223 19.49 11.41 -14.60
CA GLY A 223 20.20 12.30 -13.66
C GLY A 223 19.27 13.24 -12.89
N THR A 224 18.00 12.86 -12.75
CA THR A 224 16.98 13.65 -12.06
C THR A 224 16.60 12.93 -10.77
N ASP A 225 16.47 13.64 -9.65
CA ASP A 225 15.91 13.11 -8.41
C ASP A 225 14.37 13.16 -8.42
N LEU A 226 13.75 12.38 -7.53
CA LEU A 226 12.29 12.27 -7.45
C LEU A 226 11.63 13.60 -7.07
N GLU A 227 12.28 14.41 -6.23
CA GLU A 227 11.74 15.69 -5.79
C GLU A 227 11.66 16.70 -6.94
N SER A 228 12.77 16.85 -7.68
CA SER A 228 12.83 17.71 -8.88
C SER A 228 11.80 17.27 -9.93
N TYR A 229 11.64 15.97 -10.15
CA TYR A 229 10.65 15.44 -11.07
C TYR A 229 9.22 15.75 -10.61
N TYR A 230 8.90 15.51 -9.33
CA TYR A 230 7.59 15.78 -8.75
C TYR A 230 7.22 17.26 -8.81
N LEU A 231 8.15 18.15 -8.44
CA LEU A 231 7.94 19.60 -8.52
C LEU A 231 7.74 20.07 -9.96
N GLY A 232 8.47 19.48 -10.91
CA GLY A 232 8.30 19.76 -12.34
C GLY A 232 6.90 19.41 -12.85
N LEU A 233 6.31 18.31 -12.38
CA LEU A 233 4.93 17.93 -12.73
C LEU A 233 3.89 18.88 -12.12
N LEU A 234 4.09 19.32 -10.89
CA LEU A 234 3.15 20.25 -10.23
C LEU A 234 3.27 21.70 -10.71
N GLY A 235 4.50 22.14 -11.04
CA GLY A 235 4.78 23.50 -11.50
C GLY A 235 4.52 23.73 -12.99
N GLY A 236 4.46 22.64 -13.77
CA GLY A 236 4.27 22.66 -15.23
C GLY A 236 2.81 22.59 -15.66
N GLY A 237 1.91 23.37 -15.09
CA GLY A 237 0.53 23.50 -15.57
C GLY A 237 0.45 23.85 -17.05
N GLY A 238 0.53 22.84 -17.92
CA GLY A 238 0.24 22.92 -19.34
C GLY A 238 1.40 22.85 -20.33
N LYS A 239 2.14 21.73 -20.36
CA LYS A 239 2.80 21.27 -21.61
C LYS A 239 3.09 19.77 -21.54
N ASN A 240 2.36 19.01 -22.37
CA ASN A 240 2.62 17.68 -22.90
C ASN A 240 3.36 16.68 -21.99
N VAL A 241 2.60 15.91 -21.23
CA VAL A 241 3.04 14.58 -20.82
C VAL A 241 3.00 13.69 -22.07
N GLU A 242 4.15 13.29 -22.57
CA GLU A 242 4.22 12.25 -23.60
C GLU A 242 3.59 10.98 -23.01
N SER A 243 2.42 10.62 -23.53
CA SER A 243 1.78 9.34 -23.27
C SER A 243 2.69 8.24 -23.81
N TYR A 244 3.25 7.43 -22.92
CA TYR A 244 3.98 6.23 -23.33
C TYR A 244 3.03 5.29 -24.06
N PRO A 245 3.42 4.77 -25.24
CA PRO A 245 2.61 3.80 -25.99
C PRO A 245 2.56 2.49 -25.20
N HIS A 246 1.34 2.06 -24.90
CA HIS A 246 1.09 0.71 -24.42
C HIS A 246 1.55 -0.26 -25.51
N GLY A 247 2.67 -0.95 -25.27
CA GLY A 247 3.12 -2.02 -26.15
C GLY A 247 2.07 -3.15 -26.18
N ASN A 248 1.69 -3.55 -27.38
CA ASN A 248 0.82 -4.69 -27.72
C ASN A 248 1.35 -6.00 -27.13
#